data_d2352f8219b8930810648c12f7dc7b4d
#
_entry.id   d2352f8219b8930810648c12f7dc7b4d
#
_cell.length_a   1.000
_cell.length_b   1.000
_cell.length_c   1.000
_cell.angle_alpha   90.00
_cell.angle_beta   90.00
_cell.angle_gamma   90.00
#
_symmetry.space_group_name_H-M   'P 1'
#
loop_
_entity.id
_entity.type
_entity.pdbx_description
1 polymer ?
#
loop_
_entity_poly.entity_id
_entity_poly.type
_entity_poly.pdbx_seq_one_letter_code
_entity_poly.pdbx_strand_id
1 'polypeptide(L)'
;KDVISEIEILSTTISYDPAKLDEIQSRLFKIQGLENKHNVSSFNDLIQVEDDLKSKLNDSEVFDKEIDQLNKLINNLESDLLKDADKIYENRLHFSKKLSNEIQNVFSKLSLTNSNLEFSFVKNDKLNEFGIDNLSVMYAGGKNLEKNPLKKVASGGEKSRILLALKSIFSRKNSLPTIIFDEID
;
A
#
# COMPACT_ATOMS: atom_id res chain seq x y z
N LYS A 1 -8.17 3.18 -92.78
CA LYS A 1 -6.77 3.29 -92.32
C LYS A 1 -6.63 3.77 -90.87
N ASP A 2 -7.53 4.62 -90.46
CA ASP A 2 -7.45 5.22 -89.08
C ASP A 2 -7.71 4.23 -87.92
N VAL A 3 -8.65 3.31 -88.11
CA VAL A 3 -9.03 2.38 -87.02
C VAL A 3 -7.89 1.36 -86.74
N ILE A 4 -7.12 0.93 -87.76
CA ILE A 4 -6.01 0.01 -87.54
C ILE A 4 -4.88 0.69 -86.80
N SER A 5 -4.60 1.94 -87.12
CA SER A 5 -3.58 2.74 -86.42
C SER A 5 -3.98 3.04 -84.96
N GLU A 6 -5.25 3.24 -84.68
CA GLU A 6 -5.76 3.42 -83.29
C GLU A 6 -5.65 2.14 -82.49
N ILE A 7 -5.92 0.98 -83.10
CA ILE A 7 -5.77 -0.33 -82.43
C ILE A 7 -4.29 -0.64 -82.20
N GLU A 8 -3.40 -0.32 -83.07
CA GLU A 8 -1.96 -0.46 -82.86
C GLU A 8 -1.43 0.40 -81.78
N ILE A 9 -1.88 1.65 -81.67
CA ILE A 9 -1.53 2.61 -80.58
C ILE A 9 -2.07 2.08 -79.23
N LEU A 10 -3.31 1.66 -79.17
CA LEU A 10 -3.92 1.06 -77.97
C LEU A 10 -3.18 -0.20 -77.52
N SER A 11 -2.83 -1.10 -78.51
CA SER A 11 -2.08 -2.33 -78.21
C SER A 11 -0.69 -2.06 -77.61
N THR A 12 -0.03 -0.99 -78.06
CA THR A 12 1.28 -0.60 -77.47
C THR A 12 1.22 0.11 -76.15
N THR A 13 0.05 0.71 -75.80
CA THR A 13 -0.17 1.41 -74.52
C THR A 13 -0.67 0.52 -73.43
N ILE A 14 -1.26 -0.64 -73.76
CA ILE A 14 -1.72 -1.62 -72.77
C ILE A 14 -0.57 -2.55 -72.40
N SER A 15 0.09 -2.28 -71.30
CA SER A 15 1.06 -3.21 -70.73
C SER A 15 0.31 -4.20 -69.81
N TYR A 16 0.22 -5.45 -70.26
CA TYR A 16 -0.28 -6.53 -69.41
C TYR A 16 0.85 -7.05 -68.51
N ASP A 17 0.75 -6.69 -67.21
CA ASP A 17 1.67 -7.14 -66.19
C ASP A 17 0.88 -7.95 -65.14
N PRO A 18 0.85 -9.30 -65.27
CA PRO A 18 0.11 -10.16 -64.36
C PRO A 18 0.66 -10.12 -62.94
N ALA A 19 1.97 -9.91 -62.75
CA ALA A 19 2.57 -9.87 -61.41
C ALA A 19 2.11 -8.62 -60.65
N LYS A 20 2.01 -7.48 -61.36
CA LYS A 20 1.49 -6.26 -60.78
C LYS A 20 0.00 -6.33 -60.45
N LEU A 21 -0.77 -7.06 -61.27
CA LEU A 21 -2.19 -7.31 -61.00
C LEU A 21 -2.38 -8.14 -59.74
N ASP A 22 -1.63 -9.22 -59.56
CA ASP A 22 -1.67 -10.07 -58.37
C ASP A 22 -1.24 -9.31 -57.11
N GLU A 23 -0.25 -8.44 -57.22
CA GLU A 23 0.17 -7.57 -56.11
C GLU A 23 -0.96 -6.62 -55.67
N ILE A 24 -1.58 -5.96 -56.64
CA ILE A 24 -2.70 -5.01 -56.36
C ILE A 24 -3.89 -5.76 -55.76
N GLN A 25 -4.25 -6.94 -56.33
CA GLN A 25 -5.35 -7.75 -55.78
C GLN A 25 -5.06 -8.20 -54.35
N SER A 26 -3.84 -8.69 -54.09
CA SER A 26 -3.42 -9.09 -52.74
C SER A 26 -3.53 -7.92 -51.75
N ARG A 27 -3.13 -6.72 -52.18
CA ARG A 27 -3.25 -5.50 -51.32
C ARG A 27 -4.69 -5.12 -51.09
N LEU A 28 -5.54 -5.21 -52.11
CA LEU A 28 -6.98 -4.93 -51.98
C LEU A 28 -7.65 -5.89 -51.00
N PHE A 29 -7.38 -7.20 -51.09
CA PHE A 29 -7.89 -8.19 -50.15
C PHE A 29 -7.45 -7.91 -48.70
N LYS A 30 -6.20 -7.47 -48.49
CA LYS A 30 -5.73 -7.08 -47.16
C LYS A 30 -6.51 -5.89 -46.60
N ILE A 31 -6.75 -4.87 -47.43
CA ILE A 31 -7.51 -3.68 -47.04
C ILE A 31 -8.96 -4.07 -46.69
N GLN A 32 -9.63 -4.82 -47.57
CA GLN A 32 -11.00 -5.30 -47.32
C GLN A 32 -11.07 -6.18 -46.07
N GLY A 33 -10.08 -7.03 -45.81
CA GLY A 33 -9.98 -7.82 -44.60
C GLY A 33 -9.88 -6.96 -43.34
N LEU A 34 -9.15 -5.83 -43.37
CA LEU A 34 -9.03 -4.89 -42.29
C LEU A 34 -10.33 -4.09 -42.09
N GLU A 35 -10.98 -3.64 -43.19
CA GLU A 35 -12.29 -2.97 -43.13
C GLU A 35 -13.32 -3.85 -42.45
N ASN A 36 -13.41 -5.12 -42.81
CA ASN A 36 -14.33 -6.08 -42.16
C ASN A 36 -13.96 -6.34 -40.71
N LYS A 37 -12.68 -6.46 -40.38
CA LYS A 37 -12.21 -6.69 -39.01
C LYS A 37 -12.57 -5.55 -38.08
N HIS A 38 -12.50 -4.31 -38.56
CA HIS A 38 -12.76 -3.12 -37.79
C HIS A 38 -14.16 -2.54 -37.98
N ASN A 39 -15.03 -3.21 -38.77
CA ASN A 39 -16.39 -2.79 -39.11
C ASN A 39 -16.45 -1.36 -39.69
N VAL A 40 -15.55 -1.04 -40.59
CA VAL A 40 -15.48 0.24 -41.29
C VAL A 40 -15.73 0.04 -42.78
N SER A 41 -16.18 1.07 -43.49
CA SER A 41 -16.63 0.98 -44.88
C SER A 41 -15.73 1.72 -45.87
N SER A 42 -14.69 2.39 -45.36
CA SER A 42 -13.77 3.13 -46.24
C SER A 42 -12.32 3.10 -45.74
N PHE A 43 -11.40 3.28 -46.66
CA PHE A 43 -9.97 3.39 -46.38
C PHE A 43 -9.67 4.58 -45.41
N ASN A 44 -10.41 5.68 -45.52
CA ASN A 44 -10.24 6.83 -44.63
C ASN A 44 -10.63 6.48 -43.19
N ASP A 45 -11.68 5.67 -43.01
CA ASP A 45 -12.08 5.22 -41.67
C ASP A 45 -11.03 4.28 -41.09
N LEU A 46 -10.37 3.45 -41.92
CA LEU A 46 -9.24 2.63 -41.45
C LEU A 46 -8.07 3.46 -40.96
N ILE A 47 -7.78 4.58 -41.60
CA ILE A 47 -6.73 5.50 -41.12
C ILE A 47 -7.12 6.09 -39.76
N GLN A 48 -8.38 6.46 -39.57
CA GLN A 48 -8.86 6.95 -38.26
C GLN A 48 -8.72 5.88 -37.18
N VAL A 49 -9.09 4.63 -37.48
CA VAL A 49 -8.90 3.51 -36.55
C VAL A 49 -7.41 3.31 -36.21
N GLU A 50 -6.51 3.43 -37.19
CA GLU A 50 -5.06 3.37 -36.94
C GLU A 50 -4.60 4.47 -36.00
N ASP A 51 -5.04 5.72 -36.22
CA ASP A 51 -4.66 6.85 -35.38
C ASP A 51 -5.23 6.73 -33.95
N ASP A 52 -6.48 6.27 -33.80
CA ASP A 52 -7.10 5.96 -32.51
C ASP A 52 -6.34 4.87 -31.74
N LEU A 53 -5.94 3.80 -32.43
CA LEU A 53 -5.16 2.71 -31.83
C LEU A 53 -3.75 3.17 -31.43
N LYS A 54 -3.10 4.00 -32.25
CA LYS A 54 -1.81 4.61 -31.91
C LYS A 54 -1.91 5.51 -30.67
N SER A 55 -2.96 6.32 -30.60
CA SER A 55 -3.21 7.17 -29.42
C SER A 55 -3.38 6.32 -28.16
N LYS A 56 -4.24 5.29 -28.20
CA LYS A 56 -4.43 4.36 -27.08
C LYS A 56 -3.15 3.62 -26.68
N LEU A 57 -2.31 3.26 -27.64
CA LEU A 57 -1.03 2.62 -27.37
C LEU A 57 -0.08 3.59 -26.63
N ASN A 58 0.02 4.83 -27.11
CA ASN A 58 0.83 5.85 -26.45
C ASN A 58 0.33 6.13 -25.03
N ASP A 59 -0.99 6.22 -24.83
CA ASP A 59 -1.59 6.39 -23.50
C ASP A 59 -1.23 5.21 -22.59
N SER A 60 -1.27 3.98 -23.09
CA SER A 60 -0.87 2.79 -22.34
C SER A 60 0.60 2.84 -21.91
N GLU A 61 1.51 3.24 -22.80
CA GLU A 61 2.93 3.37 -22.45
C GLU A 61 3.19 4.48 -21.39
N VAL A 62 2.39 5.53 -21.40
CA VAL A 62 2.45 6.59 -20.38
C VAL A 62 1.98 6.05 -19.04
N PHE A 63 0.85 5.32 -19.01
CA PHE A 63 0.32 4.70 -17.80
C PHE A 63 1.29 3.66 -17.21
N ASP A 64 1.92 2.83 -18.03
CA ASP A 64 2.90 1.85 -17.57
C ASP A 64 4.10 2.54 -16.86
N LYS A 65 4.59 3.64 -17.41
CA LYS A 65 5.65 4.44 -16.77
C LYS A 65 5.20 5.07 -15.45
N GLU A 66 3.96 5.55 -15.39
CA GLU A 66 3.39 6.12 -14.18
C GLU A 66 3.20 5.06 -13.09
N ILE A 67 2.72 3.87 -13.45
CA ILE A 67 2.62 2.71 -12.56
C ILE A 67 3.98 2.34 -11.99
N ASP A 68 5.02 2.27 -12.81
CA ASP A 68 6.38 1.98 -12.37
C ASP A 68 6.93 3.04 -11.40
N GLN A 69 6.65 4.32 -11.66
CA GLN A 69 7.05 5.41 -10.77
C GLN A 69 6.32 5.33 -9.43
N LEU A 70 5.01 5.08 -9.45
CA LEU A 70 4.20 4.92 -8.25
C LEU A 70 4.65 3.72 -7.42
N ASN A 71 4.93 2.59 -8.05
CA ASN A 71 5.45 1.41 -7.37
C ASN A 71 6.81 1.68 -6.68
N LYS A 72 7.72 2.38 -7.36
CA LYS A 72 9.00 2.80 -6.75
C LYS A 72 8.78 3.71 -5.55
N LEU A 73 7.85 4.67 -5.67
CA LEU A 73 7.51 5.58 -4.57
C LEU A 73 6.93 4.82 -3.37
N ILE A 74 5.99 3.89 -3.61
CA ILE A 74 5.41 3.03 -2.57
C ILE A 74 6.50 2.25 -1.85
N ASN A 75 7.38 1.57 -2.57
CA ASN A 75 8.46 0.77 -1.98
C ASN A 75 9.42 1.62 -1.13
N ASN A 76 9.74 2.84 -1.58
CA ASN A 76 10.57 3.75 -0.81
C ASN A 76 9.88 4.21 0.48
N LEU A 77 8.60 4.61 0.38
CA LEU A 77 7.82 5.04 1.54
C LEU A 77 7.64 3.89 2.55
N GLU A 78 7.37 2.68 2.10
CA GLU A 78 7.28 1.50 2.97
C GLU A 78 8.60 1.23 3.69
N SER A 79 9.73 1.33 2.99
CA SER A 79 11.06 1.17 3.59
C SER A 79 11.32 2.22 4.67
N ASP A 80 10.95 3.48 4.43
CA ASP A 80 11.18 4.55 5.40
C ASP A 80 10.23 4.44 6.60
N LEU A 81 8.97 4.07 6.36
CA LEU A 81 8.01 3.78 7.44
C LEU A 81 8.47 2.63 8.33
N LEU A 82 9.02 1.56 7.75
CA LEU A 82 9.58 0.44 8.53
C LEU A 82 10.75 0.89 9.42
N LYS A 83 11.66 1.71 8.90
CA LYS A 83 12.77 2.27 9.69
C LYS A 83 12.27 3.12 10.87
N ASP A 84 11.27 3.93 10.64
CA ASP A 84 10.71 4.79 11.70
C ASP A 84 9.90 3.97 12.72
N ALA A 85 9.16 2.94 12.27
CA ALA A 85 8.48 2.01 13.15
C ALA A 85 9.46 1.21 14.03
N ASP A 86 10.60 0.78 13.48
CA ASP A 86 11.65 0.14 14.26
C ASP A 86 12.25 1.08 15.32
N LYS A 87 12.50 2.34 14.99
CA LYS A 87 12.96 3.34 15.98
C LYS A 87 11.93 3.53 17.11
N ILE A 88 10.65 3.57 16.77
CA ILE A 88 9.57 3.67 17.76
C ILE A 88 9.58 2.43 18.66
N TYR A 89 9.67 1.24 18.08
CA TYR A 89 9.75 -0.03 18.82
C TYR A 89 10.93 -0.05 19.79
N GLU A 90 12.14 0.29 19.36
CA GLU A 90 13.34 0.33 20.20
C GLU A 90 13.19 1.36 21.34
N ASN A 91 12.64 2.53 21.06
CA ASN A 91 12.35 3.53 22.07
C ASN A 91 11.33 3.02 23.11
N ARG A 92 10.27 2.34 22.66
CA ARG A 92 9.28 1.70 23.55
C ARG A 92 9.94 0.67 24.46
N LEU A 93 10.77 -0.21 23.92
CA LEU A 93 11.52 -1.21 24.69
C LEU A 93 12.43 -0.56 25.76
N HIS A 94 13.14 0.50 25.36
CA HIS A 94 14.05 1.20 26.27
C HIS A 94 13.28 1.88 27.43
N PHE A 95 12.24 2.63 27.08
CA PHE A 95 11.48 3.41 28.08
C PHE A 95 10.54 2.53 28.93
N SER A 96 10.05 1.41 28.40
CA SER A 96 9.19 0.51 29.16
C SER A 96 9.83 -0.04 30.43
N LYS A 97 11.13 -0.37 30.36
CA LYS A 97 11.90 -0.83 31.51
C LYS A 97 11.97 0.25 32.61
N LYS A 98 12.23 1.50 32.21
CA LYS A 98 12.28 2.63 33.15
C LYS A 98 10.89 2.86 33.78
N LEU A 99 9.85 2.82 32.94
CA LEU A 99 8.47 3.01 33.41
C LEU A 99 8.04 1.88 34.36
N SER A 100 8.37 0.61 34.07
CA SER A 100 8.09 -0.51 34.98
C SER A 100 8.75 -0.32 36.34
N ASN A 101 10.00 0.16 36.37
CA ASN A 101 10.69 0.43 37.64
C ASN A 101 10.05 1.60 38.42
N GLU A 102 9.66 2.69 37.73
CA GLU A 102 8.93 3.79 38.35
C GLU A 102 7.59 3.32 38.96
N ILE A 103 6.86 2.47 38.21
CA ILE A 103 5.60 1.89 38.68
C ILE A 103 5.82 1.02 39.92
N GLN A 104 6.87 0.17 39.93
CA GLN A 104 7.19 -0.68 41.07
C GLN A 104 7.48 0.13 42.34
N ASN A 105 8.16 1.29 42.20
CA ASN A 105 8.39 2.21 43.33
C ASN A 105 7.10 2.80 43.88
N VAL A 106 6.11 3.06 43.02
CA VAL A 106 4.79 3.54 43.47
C VAL A 106 3.96 2.40 44.07
N PHE A 107 4.04 1.18 43.52
CA PHE A 107 3.35 -0.01 44.01
C PHE A 107 3.72 -0.32 45.49
N SER A 108 4.97 -0.11 45.86
CA SER A 108 5.40 -0.30 47.23
C SER A 108 4.65 0.61 48.23
N LYS A 109 4.16 1.79 47.78
CA LYS A 109 3.40 2.72 48.57
C LYS A 109 1.88 2.48 48.58
N LEU A 110 1.40 1.64 47.66
CA LEU A 110 -0.01 1.33 47.45
C LEU A 110 -0.42 -0.07 47.92
N SER A 111 0.36 -0.68 48.79
CA SER A 111 0.13 -2.06 49.30
C SER A 111 0.16 -3.12 48.18
N LEU A 112 0.85 -2.85 47.09
CA LEU A 112 1.09 -3.75 45.95
C LEU A 112 2.55 -4.24 45.90
N THR A 113 3.19 -4.42 47.06
CA THR A 113 4.62 -4.69 47.19
C THR A 113 5.09 -5.97 46.50
N ASN A 114 4.22 -6.98 46.39
CA ASN A 114 4.52 -8.25 45.75
C ASN A 114 4.03 -8.33 44.29
N SER A 115 3.39 -7.28 43.82
CA SER A 115 2.85 -7.21 42.46
C SER A 115 3.92 -6.74 41.46
N ASN A 116 3.83 -7.21 40.23
CA ASN A 116 4.72 -6.81 39.15
C ASN A 116 3.91 -6.43 37.92
N LEU A 117 4.28 -5.31 37.29
CA LEU A 117 3.68 -4.84 36.04
C LEU A 117 4.79 -4.69 34.99
N GLU A 118 4.56 -5.25 33.82
CA GLU A 118 5.51 -5.26 32.71
C GLU A 118 4.80 -4.96 31.38
N PHE A 119 5.53 -4.32 30.51
CA PHE A 119 5.07 -4.03 29.13
C PHE A 119 5.69 -5.06 28.18
N SER A 120 4.86 -5.83 27.50
CA SER A 120 5.25 -6.80 26.50
C SER A 120 4.95 -6.25 25.11
N PHE A 121 5.92 -6.30 24.23
CA PHE A 121 5.80 -5.85 22.84
C PHE A 121 6.03 -7.05 21.92
N VAL A 122 5.08 -7.28 21.03
CA VAL A 122 5.15 -8.35 20.02
C VAL A 122 5.18 -7.66 18.65
N LYS A 123 6.28 -7.88 17.89
CA LYS A 123 6.35 -7.37 16.52
C LYS A 123 5.34 -8.10 15.64
N ASN A 124 4.71 -7.34 14.75
CA ASN A 124 3.81 -7.82 13.73
C ASN A 124 4.54 -7.90 12.38
N ASP A 125 4.01 -8.71 11.47
CA ASP A 125 4.52 -8.79 10.09
C ASP A 125 4.16 -7.57 9.24
N LYS A 126 3.16 -6.79 9.68
CA LYS A 126 2.66 -5.62 8.96
C LYS A 126 2.61 -4.39 9.86
N LEU A 127 2.90 -3.24 9.25
CA LEU A 127 2.69 -1.94 9.88
C LEU A 127 1.20 -1.70 10.16
N ASN A 128 0.94 -1.02 11.28
CA ASN A 128 -0.37 -0.49 11.62
C ASN A 128 -0.22 1.00 12.00
N GLU A 129 -1.33 1.67 12.33
CA GLU A 129 -1.35 3.10 12.68
C GLU A 129 -0.49 3.46 13.92
N PHE A 130 -0.12 2.46 14.74
CA PHE A 130 0.69 2.64 15.95
C PHE A 130 2.15 2.19 15.77
N GLY A 131 2.52 1.63 14.63
CA GLY A 131 3.86 1.11 14.34
C GLY A 131 3.87 -0.37 13.96
N ILE A 132 4.95 -1.07 14.30
CA ILE A 132 5.17 -2.49 13.93
C ILE A 132 4.88 -3.46 15.08
N ASP A 133 4.49 -2.97 16.25
CA ASP A 133 4.34 -3.78 17.45
C ASP A 133 2.96 -3.65 18.09
N ASN A 134 2.56 -4.70 18.79
CA ASN A 134 1.42 -4.72 19.68
C ASN A 134 1.90 -4.66 21.13
N LEU A 135 1.41 -3.68 21.88
CA LEU A 135 1.65 -3.52 23.28
C LEU A 135 0.63 -4.31 24.11
N SER A 136 1.11 -5.13 25.03
CA SER A 136 0.32 -5.77 26.08
C SER A 136 0.86 -5.40 27.46
N VAL A 137 -0.03 -5.04 28.39
CA VAL A 137 0.33 -4.80 29.77
C VAL A 137 0.11 -6.10 30.54
N MET A 138 1.20 -6.63 31.06
CA MET A 138 1.24 -7.89 31.80
C MET A 138 1.33 -7.59 33.30
N TYR A 139 0.57 -8.33 34.11
CA TYR A 139 0.51 -8.14 35.55
C TYR A 139 0.57 -9.47 36.29
N ALA A 140 1.27 -9.47 37.39
CA ALA A 140 1.26 -10.53 38.40
C ALA A 140 0.97 -9.92 39.77
N GLY A 141 -0.08 -10.40 40.44
CA GLY A 141 -0.50 -9.91 41.77
C GLY A 141 0.32 -10.43 42.94
N GLY A 142 1.34 -11.26 42.70
CA GLY A 142 2.20 -11.84 43.74
C GLY A 142 3.53 -12.34 43.19
N LYS A 143 4.51 -12.53 44.09
CA LYS A 143 5.92 -12.89 43.75
C LYS A 143 6.11 -14.12 42.88
N ASN A 144 5.22 -15.12 42.99
CA ASN A 144 5.33 -16.39 42.28
C ASN A 144 4.15 -16.66 41.36
N LEU A 145 3.37 -15.65 41.03
CA LEU A 145 2.26 -15.77 40.11
C LEU A 145 2.71 -15.52 38.70
N GLU A 146 2.13 -16.24 37.76
CA GLU A 146 2.34 -16.01 36.33
C GLU A 146 1.86 -14.64 35.92
N LYS A 147 2.62 -14.01 35.02
CA LYS A 147 2.21 -12.74 34.40
C LYS A 147 1.16 -13.02 33.36
N ASN A 148 0.01 -12.41 33.53
CA ASN A 148 -1.11 -12.50 32.61
C ASN A 148 -1.55 -11.11 32.17
N PRO A 149 -2.28 -10.95 31.05
CA PRO A 149 -2.80 -9.67 30.65
C PRO A 149 -3.61 -8.99 31.75
N LEU A 150 -3.27 -7.74 32.08
CA LEU A 150 -3.88 -6.97 33.16
C LEU A 150 -5.41 -7.02 33.16
N LYS A 151 -6.02 -7.01 31.97
CA LYS A 151 -7.49 -7.07 31.81
C LYS A 151 -8.11 -8.31 32.45
N LYS A 152 -7.35 -9.43 32.53
CA LYS A 152 -7.87 -10.74 32.96
C LYS A 152 -7.64 -11.04 34.44
N VAL A 153 -6.64 -10.45 35.07
CA VAL A 153 -6.10 -10.94 36.36
C VAL A 153 -6.36 -10.00 37.53
N ALA A 154 -6.31 -8.69 37.33
CA ALA A 154 -6.42 -7.75 38.44
C ALA A 154 -7.85 -7.65 38.99
N SER A 155 -7.99 -7.72 40.30
CA SER A 155 -9.23 -7.40 41.03
C SER A 155 -9.63 -5.92 40.88
N GLY A 156 -10.84 -5.55 41.20
CA GLY A 156 -11.31 -4.16 41.14
C GLY A 156 -10.39 -3.17 41.86
N GLY A 157 -10.11 -3.44 43.14
CA GLY A 157 -9.21 -2.61 43.93
C GLY A 157 -7.76 -2.59 43.45
N GLU A 158 -7.23 -3.73 42.92
CA GLU A 158 -5.91 -3.73 42.28
C GLU A 158 -5.87 -2.84 41.04
N LYS A 159 -6.90 -2.93 40.17
CA LYS A 159 -7.01 -2.08 39.00
C LYS A 159 -7.04 -0.60 39.33
N SER A 160 -7.82 -0.22 40.33
CA SER A 160 -7.91 1.16 40.84
C SER A 160 -6.54 1.65 41.33
N ARG A 161 -5.83 0.87 42.12
CA ARG A 161 -4.48 1.21 42.61
C ARG A 161 -3.43 1.26 41.46
N ILE A 162 -3.50 0.35 40.50
CA ILE A 162 -2.63 0.39 39.34
C ILE A 162 -2.88 1.65 38.49
N LEU A 163 -4.16 1.99 38.29
CA LEU A 163 -4.53 3.20 37.58
C LEU A 163 -4.08 4.47 38.31
N LEU A 164 -4.19 4.49 39.65
CA LEU A 164 -3.66 5.56 40.48
C LEU A 164 -2.16 5.73 40.33
N ALA A 165 -1.41 4.61 40.34
CA ALA A 165 0.04 4.61 40.13
C ALA A 165 0.40 5.20 38.79
N LEU A 166 -0.23 4.74 37.72
CA LEU A 166 -0.01 5.24 36.35
C LEU A 166 -0.33 6.73 36.23
N LYS A 167 -1.51 7.16 36.69
CA LYS A 167 -1.91 8.58 36.68
C LYS A 167 -0.95 9.47 37.46
N SER A 168 -0.47 8.99 38.62
CA SER A 168 0.52 9.71 39.46
C SER A 168 1.85 9.93 38.70
N ILE A 169 2.31 8.94 37.95
CA ILE A 169 3.53 9.06 37.15
C ILE A 169 3.32 10.00 35.94
N PHE A 170 2.20 9.84 35.24
CA PHE A 170 1.87 10.70 34.10
C PHE A 170 1.65 12.16 34.50
N SER A 171 1.03 12.45 35.65
CA SER A 171 0.83 13.81 36.11
C SER A 171 2.13 14.56 36.34
N ARG A 172 3.14 13.87 36.90
CA ARG A 172 4.49 14.44 37.10
C ARG A 172 5.20 14.80 35.80
N LYS A 173 4.99 13.99 34.74
CA LYS A 173 5.66 14.20 33.45
C LYS A 173 4.93 15.22 32.58
N ASN A 174 3.62 15.33 32.69
CA ASN A 174 2.79 16.18 31.83
C ASN A 174 2.32 17.47 32.48
N SER A 175 2.81 17.80 33.71
CA SER A 175 2.45 19.03 34.46
C SER A 175 0.94 19.23 34.56
N LEU A 176 0.18 18.17 34.80
CA LEU A 176 -1.26 18.25 34.99
C LEU A 176 -1.54 18.99 36.29
N PRO A 177 -2.34 20.08 36.30
CA PRO A 177 -2.47 20.95 37.46
C PRO A 177 -3.22 20.29 38.63
N THR A 178 -4.16 19.42 38.36
CA THR A 178 -4.96 18.73 39.38
C THR A 178 -5.53 17.43 38.83
N ILE A 179 -5.50 16.36 39.63
CA ILE A 179 -6.19 15.10 39.35
C ILE A 179 -7.13 14.81 40.53
N ILE A 180 -8.39 14.63 40.20
CA ILE A 180 -9.41 14.23 41.17
C ILE A 180 -9.67 12.74 40.99
N PHE A 181 -9.59 11.98 42.07
CA PHE A 181 -9.92 10.55 42.08
C PHE A 181 -11.22 10.40 42.87
N ASP A 182 -12.11 9.63 42.31
CA ASP A 182 -13.36 9.23 42.94
C ASP A 182 -13.29 7.70 43.16
N GLU A 183 -13.71 7.20 44.33
CA GLU A 183 -13.74 5.76 44.72
C GLU A 183 -12.39 5.01 44.49
N ILE A 184 -11.42 5.22 45.38
CA ILE A 184 -10.11 4.54 45.32
C ILE A 184 -9.99 3.45 46.42
N ASP A 185 -11.02 2.83 46.80
CA ASP A 185 -10.99 1.78 47.86
C ASP A 185 -10.48 0.41 47.34
#